data_9f94e5d26b5616275c2d534f944f707e
#
_entry.id   9f94e5d26b5616275c2d534f944f707e
#
_cell.length_a   1.000
_cell.length_b   1.000
_cell.length_c   1.000
_cell.angle_alpha   90.00
_cell.angle_beta   90.00
_cell.angle_gamma   90.00
#
_symmetry.space_group_name_H-M   'P 1'
#
loop_
_entity.id
_entity.type
_entity.pdbx_description
1 polymer ?
#
loop_
_entity_poly.entity_id
_entity_poly.type
_entity_poly.pdbx_seq_one_letter_code
_entity_poly.pdbx_strand_id
1 'polypeptide(L)'
;MGDGKGGTYFGTTGCGKSYTMLYLSRLLMRSTHFSSPTIIIITDRTDLDDQLSGQFTNAKGFVGDESIISVESRTHLRELLQGRNSGGVFLTTIHKFTEDTRLLTDRTNVICISDEAHRSQTNLDQKVVVTEQGVRKTFGFAKYLHDSLPNATYVGFTGTPIDATIDVFGEIVDAYTMNESVKDEITVRIVYEGRAAKVLLNNHKLEEI
;
A
#
# COMPACT_ATOMS: atom_id res chain seq x y z
N MET A 1 -18.51 12.80 -9.76
CA MET A 1 -17.69 11.72 -9.18
C MET A 1 -16.30 12.28 -9.04
N GLY A 2 -15.62 12.06 -7.90
CA GLY A 2 -14.21 12.40 -7.74
C GLY A 2 -13.33 11.49 -8.62
N ASP A 3 -12.05 11.81 -8.70
CA ASP A 3 -11.06 11.04 -9.47
C ASP A 3 -10.58 9.74 -8.76
N GLY A 4 -11.17 9.39 -7.62
CA GLY A 4 -10.81 8.23 -6.80
C GLY A 4 -9.54 8.43 -5.97
N LYS A 5 -8.92 9.61 -6.02
CA LYS A 5 -7.67 9.90 -5.28
C LYS A 5 -7.99 10.48 -3.91
N GLY A 6 -7.54 9.79 -2.86
CA GLY A 6 -7.77 10.18 -1.46
C GLY A 6 -6.62 10.98 -0.85
N GLY A 7 -5.44 10.98 -1.50
CA GLY A 7 -4.22 11.64 -1.06
C GLY A 7 -3.14 10.67 -0.58
N THR A 8 -1.94 11.22 -0.44
CA THR A 8 -0.73 10.48 0.00
C THR A 8 -0.25 11.03 1.34
N TYR A 9 -0.08 10.15 2.34
CA TYR A 9 0.63 10.44 3.57
C TYR A 9 2.10 10.03 3.44
N PHE A 10 2.99 11.00 3.59
CA PHE A 10 4.43 10.75 3.61
C PHE A 10 4.92 10.62 5.05
N GLY A 11 5.23 9.42 5.49
CA GLY A 11 5.75 9.16 6.83
C GLY A 11 7.01 8.33 6.80
N THR A 12 8.10 8.81 7.39
CA THR A 12 9.37 8.08 7.48
C THR A 12 9.20 6.73 8.19
N THR A 13 10.12 5.81 7.98
CA THR A 13 10.10 4.50 8.67
C THR A 13 10.17 4.70 10.18
N GLY A 14 9.34 3.97 10.93
CA GLY A 14 9.28 4.05 12.39
C GLY A 14 8.42 5.19 12.95
N CYS A 15 7.84 6.08 12.12
CA CYS A 15 7.01 7.20 12.57
C CYS A 15 5.59 6.82 13.02
N GLY A 16 5.25 5.53 13.04
CA GLY A 16 3.92 5.08 13.49
C GLY A 16 2.84 5.05 12.41
N LYS A 17 3.18 4.92 11.12
CA LYS A 17 2.23 4.83 9.99
C LYS A 17 1.04 3.88 10.27
N SER A 18 1.31 2.71 10.86
CA SER A 18 0.26 1.73 11.18
C SER A 18 -0.78 2.28 12.16
N TYR A 19 -0.34 3.06 13.16
CA TYR A 19 -1.26 3.73 14.08
C TYR A 19 -2.03 4.86 13.38
N THR A 20 -1.37 5.60 12.50
CA THR A 20 -2.05 6.64 11.70
C THR A 20 -3.15 6.02 10.83
N MET A 21 -2.88 4.88 10.18
CA MET A 21 -3.92 4.13 9.43
C MET A 21 -5.07 3.67 10.33
N LEU A 22 -4.77 3.21 11.55
CA LEU A 22 -5.77 2.81 12.52
C LEU A 22 -6.68 3.99 12.94
N TYR A 23 -6.07 5.14 13.27
CA TYR A 23 -6.81 6.36 13.62
C TYR A 23 -7.64 6.88 12.45
N LEU A 24 -7.07 6.90 11.25
CA LEU A 24 -7.78 7.27 10.02
C LEU A 24 -9.00 6.35 9.81
N SER A 25 -8.81 5.04 9.93
CA SER A 25 -9.91 4.07 9.82
C SER A 25 -11.04 4.38 10.81
N ARG A 26 -10.71 4.67 12.07
CA ARG A 26 -11.69 5.09 13.06
C ARG A 26 -12.45 6.36 12.65
N LEU A 27 -11.73 7.38 12.17
CA LEU A 27 -12.34 8.64 11.76
C LEU A 27 -13.29 8.44 10.57
N LEU A 28 -12.87 7.66 9.59
CA LEU A 28 -13.66 7.32 8.41
C LEU A 28 -14.93 6.54 8.78
N MET A 29 -14.80 5.52 9.64
CA MET A 29 -15.93 4.70 10.09
C MET A 29 -16.97 5.51 10.89
N ARG A 30 -16.54 6.53 11.63
CA ARG A 30 -17.42 7.41 12.43
C ARG A 30 -17.95 8.60 11.66
N SER A 31 -17.42 8.89 10.49
CA SER A 31 -17.85 10.03 9.69
C SER A 31 -19.19 9.77 9.03
N THR A 32 -20.14 10.66 9.30
CA THR A 32 -21.45 10.63 8.63
C THR A 32 -21.34 10.90 7.12
N HIS A 33 -20.31 11.62 6.70
CA HIS A 33 -20.05 11.92 5.28
C HIS A 33 -19.76 10.67 4.46
N PHE A 34 -19.01 9.71 5.03
CA PHE A 34 -18.64 8.46 4.35
C PHE A 34 -19.66 7.33 4.55
N SER A 35 -20.71 7.53 5.35
CA SER A 35 -21.81 6.57 5.55
C SER A 35 -21.33 5.16 5.91
N SER A 36 -20.45 5.04 6.91
CA SER A 36 -19.80 3.78 7.33
C SER A 36 -19.16 3.06 6.14
N PRO A 37 -18.04 3.55 5.60
CA PRO A 37 -17.42 2.97 4.42
C PRO A 37 -16.91 1.55 4.71
N THR A 38 -16.74 0.75 3.67
CA THR A 38 -15.89 -0.43 3.75
C THR A 38 -14.45 -0.02 3.55
N ILE A 39 -13.57 -0.37 4.48
CA ILE A 39 -12.14 -0.06 4.42
C ILE A 39 -11.38 -1.31 4.03
N ILE A 40 -10.54 -1.21 3.00
CA ILE A 40 -9.64 -2.29 2.57
C ILE A 40 -8.20 -1.81 2.78
N ILE A 41 -7.50 -2.43 3.71
CA ILE A 41 -6.10 -2.12 4.01
C ILE A 41 -5.24 -3.08 3.22
N ILE A 42 -4.32 -2.54 2.43
CA ILE A 42 -3.50 -3.28 1.47
C ILE A 42 -2.04 -3.12 1.84
N THR A 43 -1.36 -4.23 2.11
CA THR A 43 0.06 -4.28 2.39
C THR A 43 0.83 -4.91 1.23
N ASP A 44 2.12 -4.61 1.12
CA ASP A 44 3.01 -5.22 0.12
C ASP A 44 3.62 -6.53 0.62
N ARG A 45 3.76 -6.70 1.93
CA ARG A 45 4.48 -7.82 2.55
C ARG A 45 3.60 -8.62 3.49
N THR A 46 3.73 -9.95 3.43
CA THR A 46 2.97 -10.88 4.27
C THR A 46 3.33 -10.78 5.76
N ASP A 47 4.60 -10.57 6.08
CA ASP A 47 5.07 -10.43 7.47
C ASP A 47 4.55 -9.14 8.14
N LEU A 48 4.34 -8.06 7.36
CA LEU A 48 3.70 -6.84 7.85
C LEU A 48 2.18 -6.99 7.96
N ASP A 49 1.59 -7.87 7.15
CA ASP A 49 0.17 -8.21 7.24
C ASP A 49 -0.18 -8.78 8.61
N ASP A 50 0.63 -9.70 9.14
CA ASP A 50 0.42 -10.30 10.47
C ASP A 50 0.50 -9.25 11.59
N GLN A 51 1.51 -8.36 11.56
CA GLN A 51 1.66 -7.29 12.55
C GLN A 51 0.50 -6.30 12.49
N LEU A 52 0.14 -5.83 11.31
CA LEU A 52 -0.94 -4.86 11.11
C LEU A 52 -2.29 -5.48 11.47
N SER A 53 -2.53 -6.73 11.05
CA SER A 53 -3.72 -7.50 11.40
C SER A 53 -3.88 -7.67 12.90
N GLY A 54 -2.79 -7.95 13.61
CA GLY A 54 -2.77 -8.03 15.08
C GLY A 54 -3.16 -6.69 15.72
N GLN A 55 -2.58 -5.58 15.25
CA GLN A 55 -2.90 -4.24 15.76
C GLN A 55 -4.39 -3.90 15.54
N PHE A 56 -4.91 -4.12 14.34
CA PHE A 56 -6.31 -3.83 14.02
C PHE A 56 -7.27 -4.75 14.78
N THR A 57 -6.95 -6.03 14.91
CA THR A 57 -7.77 -7.00 15.65
C THR A 57 -7.86 -6.62 17.13
N ASN A 58 -6.75 -6.22 17.74
CA ASN A 58 -6.74 -5.76 19.13
C ASN A 58 -7.48 -4.42 19.34
N ALA A 59 -7.66 -3.65 18.29
CA ALA A 59 -8.30 -2.35 18.29
C ALA A 59 -9.73 -2.33 17.77
N LYS A 60 -10.43 -3.48 17.64
CA LYS A 60 -11.80 -3.56 17.11
C LYS A 60 -12.75 -2.57 17.76
N GLY A 61 -12.84 -2.57 19.07
CA GLY A 61 -13.69 -1.64 19.83
C GLY A 61 -13.30 -0.17 19.63
N PHE A 62 -12.02 0.12 19.37
CA PHE A 62 -11.55 1.46 19.09
C PHE A 62 -11.96 1.91 17.68
N VAL A 63 -11.78 1.08 16.67
CA VAL A 63 -12.18 1.37 15.28
C VAL A 63 -13.70 1.52 15.18
N GLY A 64 -14.42 0.75 15.98
CA GLY A 64 -15.89 0.78 16.02
C GLY A 64 -16.53 -0.14 14.99
N ASP A 65 -15.82 -1.17 14.56
CA ASP A 65 -16.33 -2.23 13.70
C ASP A 65 -15.82 -3.61 14.19
N GLU A 66 -16.72 -4.53 14.42
CA GLU A 66 -16.41 -5.90 14.81
C GLU A 66 -15.94 -6.76 13.61
N SER A 67 -16.26 -6.31 12.39
CA SER A 67 -15.90 -7.00 11.15
C SER A 67 -14.49 -6.62 10.67
N ILE A 68 -13.47 -6.77 11.53
CA ILE A 68 -12.07 -6.65 11.15
C ILE A 68 -11.55 -8.05 10.79
N ILE A 69 -11.28 -8.28 9.51
CA ILE A 69 -10.98 -9.60 8.96
C ILE A 69 -9.73 -9.55 8.09
N SER A 70 -8.79 -10.45 8.38
CA SER A 70 -7.68 -10.75 7.46
C SER A 70 -8.19 -11.60 6.31
N VAL A 71 -7.99 -11.12 5.10
CA VAL A 71 -8.49 -11.76 3.89
C VAL A 71 -7.51 -12.84 3.44
N GLU A 72 -7.97 -14.06 3.29
CA GLU A 72 -7.14 -15.19 2.87
C GLU A 72 -6.87 -15.21 1.37
N SER A 73 -7.87 -14.83 0.57
CA SER A 73 -7.81 -14.86 -0.90
C SER A 73 -8.69 -13.79 -1.52
N ARG A 74 -8.49 -13.54 -2.81
CA ARG A 74 -9.39 -12.67 -3.58
C ARG A 74 -10.85 -13.19 -3.60
N THR A 75 -11.04 -14.50 -3.65
CA THR A 75 -12.38 -15.10 -3.57
C THR A 75 -13.02 -14.82 -2.21
N HIS A 76 -12.27 -14.98 -1.13
CA HIS A 76 -12.74 -14.63 0.22
C HIS A 76 -13.12 -13.13 0.32
N LEU A 77 -12.31 -12.21 -0.26
CA LEU A 77 -12.68 -10.80 -0.30
C LEU A 77 -14.00 -10.56 -1.06
N ARG A 78 -14.20 -11.26 -2.17
CA ARG A 78 -15.45 -11.19 -2.95
C ARG A 78 -16.65 -11.61 -2.11
N GLU A 79 -16.55 -12.71 -1.39
CA GLU A 79 -17.61 -13.21 -0.50
C GLU A 79 -17.91 -12.20 0.62
N LEU A 80 -16.89 -11.60 1.24
CA LEU A 80 -17.03 -10.58 2.27
C LEU A 80 -17.72 -9.30 1.77
N LEU A 81 -17.53 -8.96 0.50
CA LEU A 81 -18.12 -7.77 -0.15
C LEU A 81 -19.52 -8.07 -0.72
N GLN A 82 -19.84 -9.33 -1.00
CA GLN A 82 -21.11 -9.73 -1.59
C GLN A 82 -22.28 -9.41 -0.64
N GLY A 83 -23.24 -8.63 -1.13
CA GLY A 83 -24.41 -8.21 -0.34
C GLY A 83 -24.13 -7.21 0.78
N ARG A 84 -22.88 -6.80 0.96
CA ARG A 84 -22.51 -5.79 1.95
C ARG A 84 -22.72 -4.38 1.37
N ASN A 85 -23.42 -3.54 2.11
CA ASN A 85 -23.70 -2.16 1.71
C ASN A 85 -22.86 -1.13 2.48
N SER A 86 -22.34 -1.46 3.65
CA SER A 86 -21.55 -0.56 4.50
C SER A 86 -20.68 -1.34 5.51
N GLY A 87 -19.74 -0.64 6.13
CA GLY A 87 -18.90 -1.15 7.20
C GLY A 87 -17.91 -2.24 6.75
N GLY A 88 -17.15 -2.74 7.71
CA GLY A 88 -16.13 -3.75 7.55
C GLY A 88 -14.74 -3.17 7.27
N VAL A 89 -13.74 -3.73 7.94
CA VAL A 89 -12.33 -3.43 7.73
C VAL A 89 -11.63 -4.73 7.33
N PHE A 90 -11.12 -4.78 6.11
CA PHE A 90 -10.52 -5.97 5.51
C PHE A 90 -9.04 -5.73 5.26
N LEU A 91 -8.19 -6.59 5.83
CA LEU A 91 -6.75 -6.54 5.62
C LEU A 91 -6.34 -7.57 4.57
N THR A 92 -5.52 -7.16 3.62
CA THR A 92 -5.10 -8.02 2.50
C THR A 92 -3.73 -7.62 1.99
N THR A 93 -3.10 -8.49 1.23
CA THR A 93 -1.86 -8.16 0.52
C THR A 93 -2.15 -7.87 -0.96
N ILE A 94 -1.35 -6.99 -1.56
CA ILE A 94 -1.50 -6.62 -2.98
C ILE A 94 -1.35 -7.84 -3.90
N HIS A 95 -0.56 -8.82 -3.50
CA HIS A 95 -0.31 -10.05 -4.27
C HIS A 95 -1.55 -10.93 -4.45
N LYS A 96 -2.60 -10.72 -3.66
CA LYS A 96 -3.89 -11.42 -3.83
C LYS A 96 -4.70 -10.87 -5.02
N PHE A 97 -4.31 -9.70 -5.57
CA PHE A 97 -4.88 -9.12 -6.78
C PHE A 97 -4.06 -9.57 -8.00
N THR A 98 -4.40 -10.72 -8.53
CA THR A 98 -3.78 -11.34 -9.70
C THR A 98 -4.55 -10.99 -10.99
N GLU A 99 -4.30 -11.72 -12.07
CA GLU A 99 -4.90 -11.48 -13.39
C GLU A 99 -6.44 -11.57 -13.46
N ASP A 100 -7.12 -11.96 -12.39
CA ASP A 100 -8.58 -11.92 -12.32
C ASP A 100 -9.06 -10.47 -12.15
N THR A 101 -9.54 -9.87 -13.23
CA THR A 101 -10.07 -8.50 -13.28
C THR A 101 -11.57 -8.41 -13.00
N ARG A 102 -12.22 -9.51 -12.62
CA ARG A 102 -13.66 -9.47 -12.32
C ARG A 102 -13.94 -8.50 -11.18
N LEU A 103 -14.98 -7.72 -11.37
CA LEU A 103 -15.45 -6.74 -10.40
C LEU A 103 -15.64 -7.39 -9.01
N LEU A 104 -15.10 -6.75 -7.98
CA LEU A 104 -15.38 -7.10 -6.59
C LEU A 104 -16.60 -6.35 -6.09
N THR A 105 -16.64 -5.05 -6.33
CA THR A 105 -17.80 -4.20 -6.08
C THR A 105 -17.67 -2.89 -6.87
N ASP A 106 -18.79 -2.32 -7.26
CA ASP A 106 -18.91 -1.01 -7.91
C ASP A 106 -19.30 0.13 -6.94
N ARG A 107 -19.33 -0.18 -5.64
CA ARG A 107 -19.69 0.77 -4.60
C ARG A 107 -18.71 1.93 -4.53
N THR A 108 -19.23 3.11 -4.25
CA THR A 108 -18.46 4.37 -4.08
C THR A 108 -18.01 4.61 -2.64
N ASN A 109 -18.62 3.93 -1.65
CA ASN A 109 -18.23 4.03 -0.24
C ASN A 109 -17.23 2.92 0.17
N VAL A 110 -16.25 2.65 -0.69
CA VAL A 110 -15.11 1.78 -0.42
C VAL A 110 -13.85 2.62 -0.41
N ILE A 111 -13.03 2.46 0.63
CA ILE A 111 -11.78 3.19 0.79
C ILE A 111 -10.64 2.17 0.89
N CYS A 112 -9.71 2.24 -0.05
CA CYS A 112 -8.49 1.43 -0.06
C CYS A 112 -7.35 2.24 0.57
N ILE A 113 -6.78 1.74 1.66
CA ILE A 113 -5.62 2.32 2.34
C ILE A 113 -4.43 1.43 2.04
N SER A 114 -3.45 1.95 1.32
CA SER A 114 -2.29 1.21 0.84
C SER A 114 -1.05 1.54 1.65
N ASP A 115 -0.47 0.56 2.34
CA ASP A 115 0.83 0.69 2.98
C ASP A 115 1.96 0.43 1.98
N GLU A 116 3.09 1.11 2.15
CA GLU A 116 4.25 1.11 1.25
C GLU A 116 3.83 1.36 -0.23
N ALA A 117 2.96 2.34 -0.42
CA ALA A 117 2.26 2.62 -1.68
C ALA A 117 3.18 2.84 -2.90
N HIS A 118 4.45 3.20 -2.66
CA HIS A 118 5.47 3.41 -3.72
C HIS A 118 5.95 2.12 -4.40
N ARG A 119 5.69 0.95 -3.82
CA ARG A 119 6.21 -0.34 -4.32
C ARG A 119 5.33 -0.90 -5.45
N SER A 120 4.66 -2.01 -5.20
CA SER A 120 3.87 -2.76 -6.19
C SER A 120 2.54 -2.10 -6.56
N GLN A 121 2.16 -1.02 -5.90
CA GLN A 121 0.83 -0.39 -6.00
C GLN A 121 0.77 0.82 -6.94
N THR A 122 1.86 1.19 -7.58
CA THR A 122 1.95 2.32 -8.52
C THR A 122 2.00 1.91 -9.98
N ASN A 123 2.21 0.63 -10.27
CA ASN A 123 2.40 0.17 -11.65
C ASN A 123 1.05 -0.14 -12.32
N LEU A 124 0.51 0.84 -13.01
CA LEU A 124 -0.68 0.73 -13.87
C LEU A 124 -0.34 0.35 -15.31
N ASP A 125 0.95 0.35 -15.68
CA ASP A 125 1.41 0.14 -17.04
C ASP A 125 1.36 -1.33 -17.46
N GLN A 126 1.16 -1.51 -18.75
CA GLN A 126 1.19 -2.81 -19.39
C GLN A 126 2.64 -3.26 -19.61
N LYS A 127 3.00 -4.42 -19.08
CA LYS A 127 4.25 -5.11 -19.41
C LYS A 127 3.99 -6.17 -20.47
N VAL A 128 4.83 -6.18 -21.50
CA VAL A 128 4.82 -7.24 -22.52
C VAL A 128 5.91 -8.23 -22.14
N VAL A 129 5.51 -9.45 -21.81
CA VAL A 129 6.43 -10.54 -21.51
C VAL A 129 6.43 -11.47 -22.75
N VAL A 130 7.59 -11.58 -23.38
CA VAL A 130 7.80 -12.50 -24.48
C VAL A 130 8.34 -13.81 -23.90
N THR A 131 7.59 -14.89 -24.06
CA THR A 131 8.00 -16.25 -23.67
C THR A 131 8.11 -17.13 -24.89
N GLU A 132 8.77 -18.27 -24.76
CA GLU A 132 8.84 -19.27 -25.85
C GLU A 132 7.45 -19.75 -26.32
N GLN A 133 6.42 -19.58 -25.49
CA GLN A 133 5.02 -19.95 -25.78
C GLN A 133 4.21 -18.79 -26.39
N GLY A 134 4.81 -17.61 -26.59
CA GLY A 134 4.15 -16.44 -27.18
C GLY A 134 4.30 -15.15 -26.39
N VAL A 135 3.61 -14.13 -26.86
CA VAL A 135 3.60 -12.79 -26.24
C VAL A 135 2.43 -12.72 -25.25
N ARG A 136 2.72 -12.54 -23.96
CA ARG A 136 1.73 -12.34 -22.91
C ARG A 136 1.78 -10.88 -22.41
N LYS A 137 0.62 -10.26 -22.36
CA LYS A 137 0.47 -8.93 -21.77
C LYS A 137 0.11 -9.08 -20.29
N THR A 138 0.91 -8.54 -19.41
CA THR A 138 0.63 -8.50 -17.97
C THR A 138 0.60 -7.08 -17.47
N PHE A 139 -0.23 -6.81 -16.47
CA PHE A 139 -0.30 -5.53 -15.80
C PHE A 139 0.25 -5.66 -14.38
N GLY A 140 0.57 -4.53 -13.75
CA GLY A 140 0.90 -4.52 -12.32
C GLY A 140 -0.32 -4.83 -11.45
N PHE A 141 -0.08 -5.24 -10.21
CA PHE A 141 -1.14 -5.52 -9.23
C PHE A 141 -2.06 -4.31 -9.00
N ALA A 142 -1.52 -3.10 -9.08
CA ALA A 142 -2.30 -1.87 -8.97
C ALA A 142 -3.41 -1.81 -10.02
N LYS A 143 -3.14 -2.18 -11.26
CA LYS A 143 -4.14 -2.20 -12.33
C LYS A 143 -5.26 -3.17 -12.02
N TYR A 144 -4.92 -4.39 -11.58
CA TYR A 144 -5.93 -5.40 -11.23
C TYR A 144 -6.78 -4.98 -10.02
N LEU A 145 -6.18 -4.28 -9.05
CA LEU A 145 -6.89 -3.71 -7.92
C LEU A 145 -7.90 -2.66 -8.39
N HIS A 146 -7.45 -1.69 -9.19
CA HIS A 146 -8.30 -0.61 -9.70
C HIS A 146 -9.44 -1.13 -10.59
N ASP A 147 -9.17 -2.11 -11.47
CA ASP A 147 -10.20 -2.73 -12.31
C ASP A 147 -11.25 -3.48 -11.48
N SER A 148 -10.85 -3.96 -10.30
CA SER A 148 -11.73 -4.73 -9.41
C SER A 148 -12.59 -3.84 -8.50
N LEU A 149 -12.15 -2.62 -8.24
CA LEU A 149 -12.77 -1.64 -7.34
C LEU A 149 -12.78 -0.24 -8.01
N PRO A 150 -13.44 -0.07 -9.16
CA PRO A 150 -13.28 1.11 -10.03
C PRO A 150 -13.78 2.42 -9.40
N ASN A 151 -14.68 2.34 -8.41
CA ASN A 151 -15.27 3.50 -7.75
C ASN A 151 -14.75 3.71 -6.32
N ALA A 152 -13.73 2.94 -5.90
CA ALA A 152 -13.12 3.11 -4.59
C ALA A 152 -12.28 4.39 -4.53
N THR A 153 -12.10 4.91 -3.31
CA THR A 153 -11.12 5.97 -3.03
C THR A 153 -9.82 5.35 -2.55
N TYR A 154 -8.71 5.79 -3.11
CA TYR A 154 -7.38 5.24 -2.84
C TYR A 154 -6.54 6.23 -2.03
N VAL A 155 -6.04 5.79 -0.87
CA VAL A 155 -5.17 6.55 0.04
C VAL A 155 -3.83 5.84 0.15
N GLY A 156 -2.73 6.55 -0.09
CA GLY A 156 -1.38 6.01 -0.05
C GLY A 156 -0.64 6.37 1.25
N PHE A 157 0.00 5.40 1.88
CA PHE A 157 0.96 5.59 2.96
C PHE A 157 2.34 5.12 2.48
N THR A 158 3.35 5.98 2.61
CA THR A 158 4.70 5.64 2.13
C THR A 158 5.79 6.37 2.89
N GLY A 159 6.95 5.75 3.03
CA GLY A 159 8.18 6.41 3.51
C GLY A 159 9.02 7.03 2.40
N THR A 160 8.68 6.80 1.13
CA THR A 160 9.42 7.24 -0.06
C THR A 160 8.45 7.56 -1.20
N PRO A 161 7.76 8.72 -1.15
CA PRO A 161 6.84 9.08 -2.23
C PRO A 161 7.63 9.29 -3.54
N ILE A 162 7.10 8.77 -4.62
CA ILE A 162 7.57 8.96 -5.99
C ILE A 162 6.43 9.53 -6.83
N ASP A 163 6.73 10.11 -7.99
CA ASP A 163 5.71 10.72 -8.86
C ASP A 163 4.56 9.75 -9.16
N ALA A 164 4.88 8.49 -9.48
CA ALA A 164 3.87 7.45 -9.70
C ALA A 164 2.96 7.19 -8.47
N THR A 165 3.41 7.45 -7.24
CA THR A 165 2.56 7.37 -6.04
C THR A 165 1.51 8.49 -6.06
N ILE A 166 1.94 9.70 -6.39
CA ILE A 166 1.05 10.86 -6.49
C ILE A 166 0.05 10.68 -7.63
N ASP A 167 0.49 10.13 -8.76
CA ASP A 167 -0.38 9.84 -9.90
C ASP A 167 -1.52 8.88 -9.56
N VAL A 168 -1.28 7.91 -8.68
CA VAL A 168 -2.28 6.91 -8.29
C VAL A 168 -3.13 7.36 -7.11
N PHE A 169 -2.50 7.87 -6.05
CA PHE A 169 -3.17 8.15 -4.78
C PHE A 169 -3.56 9.62 -4.58
N GLY A 170 -2.95 10.54 -5.32
CA GLY A 170 -3.14 11.99 -5.18
C GLY A 170 -1.99 12.65 -4.43
N GLU A 171 -2.08 13.98 -4.35
CA GLU A 171 -1.10 14.84 -3.71
C GLU A 171 -0.77 14.45 -2.27
N ILE A 172 0.41 14.87 -1.80
CA ILE A 172 0.79 14.69 -0.39
C ILE A 172 -0.08 15.60 0.47
N VAL A 173 -0.92 14.98 1.30
CA VAL A 173 -1.85 15.69 2.20
C VAL A 173 -1.25 16.00 3.55
N ASP A 174 -0.26 15.20 3.98
CA ASP A 174 0.49 15.41 5.22
C ASP A 174 1.82 14.67 5.14
N ALA A 175 2.83 15.18 5.86
CA ALA A 175 4.17 14.62 5.85
C ALA A 175 4.81 14.63 7.24
N TYR A 176 5.46 13.53 7.59
CA TYR A 176 6.38 13.43 8.72
C TYR A 176 7.74 12.92 8.21
N THR A 177 8.63 13.85 8.01
CA THR A 177 9.90 13.62 7.30
C THR A 177 10.97 13.02 8.21
N MET A 178 12.06 12.49 7.61
CA MET A 178 13.22 12.01 8.36
C MET A 178 13.85 13.12 9.23
N ASN A 179 13.86 14.37 8.76
CA ASN A 179 14.41 15.49 9.52
C ASN A 179 13.59 15.78 10.78
N GLU A 180 12.28 15.71 10.69
CA GLU A 180 11.37 15.85 11.84
C GLU A 180 11.56 14.69 12.80
N SER A 181 11.62 13.46 12.31
CA SER A 181 11.83 12.26 13.12
C SER A 181 13.16 12.27 13.88
N VAL A 182 14.24 12.78 13.28
CA VAL A 182 15.54 12.95 13.94
C VAL A 182 15.47 14.07 14.99
N LYS A 183 14.78 15.16 14.69
CA LYS A 183 14.58 16.29 15.64
C LYS A 183 13.78 15.87 16.85
N ASP A 184 12.77 15.00 16.64
CA ASP A 184 11.91 14.45 17.68
C ASP A 184 12.53 13.22 18.39
N GLU A 185 13.79 12.89 18.07
CA GLU A 185 14.56 11.78 18.65
C GLU A 185 13.93 10.37 18.43
N ILE A 186 13.02 10.23 17.45
CA ILE A 186 12.40 8.96 17.10
C ILE A 186 13.34 8.10 16.29
N THR A 187 14.14 8.71 15.38
CA THR A 187 15.15 8.03 14.58
C THR A 187 16.53 8.65 14.76
N VAL A 188 17.56 7.85 14.59
CA VAL A 188 18.94 8.32 14.65
C VAL A 188 19.36 9.01 13.35
N ARG A 189 20.23 10.02 13.47
CA ARG A 189 20.80 10.68 12.30
C ARG A 189 21.67 9.72 11.48
N ILE A 190 21.40 9.62 10.20
CA ILE A 190 22.23 8.85 9.28
C ILE A 190 23.47 9.68 8.95
N VAL A 191 24.65 9.12 9.23
CA VAL A 191 25.94 9.68 8.82
C VAL A 191 26.46 8.83 7.67
N TYR A 192 26.63 9.44 6.51
CA TYR A 192 27.18 8.79 5.32
C TYR A 192 28.70 9.02 5.25
N GLU A 193 29.49 7.95 5.30
CA GLU A 193 30.93 8.00 5.04
C GLU A 193 31.24 7.25 3.74
N GLY A 194 31.56 8.00 2.69
CA GLY A 194 31.99 7.43 1.42
C GLY A 194 33.43 6.96 1.48
N ARG A 195 33.68 5.64 1.49
CA ARG A 195 35.01 5.05 1.36
C ARG A 195 35.19 4.55 -0.07
N ALA A 196 36.07 5.21 -0.83
CA ALA A 196 36.49 4.67 -2.11
C ALA A 196 37.40 3.45 -1.87
N ALA A 197 37.05 2.30 -2.41
CA ALA A 197 37.93 1.15 -2.42
C ALA A 197 39.16 1.47 -3.29
N LYS A 198 40.35 1.51 -2.70
CA LYS A 198 41.60 1.57 -3.48
C LYS A 198 41.83 0.16 -4.06
N VAL A 199 41.43 -0.05 -5.28
CA VAL A 199 41.82 -1.23 -6.05
C VAL A 199 43.21 -0.98 -6.61
N LEU A 200 44.24 -1.60 -6.04
CA LEU A 200 45.56 -1.65 -6.61
C LEU A 200 45.61 -2.80 -7.63
N LEU A 201 45.65 -2.47 -8.91
CA LEU A 201 45.95 -3.45 -9.95
C LEU A 201 47.40 -3.93 -9.76
N ASN A 202 47.55 -5.19 -9.48
CA ASN A 202 48.86 -5.85 -9.39
C ASN A 202 49.31 -6.23 -10.81
N ASN A 203 50.01 -5.30 -11.48
CA ASN A 203 50.43 -5.43 -12.89
C ASN A 203 51.38 -6.59 -13.20
N HIS A 204 51.88 -7.32 -12.18
CA HIS A 204 52.81 -8.45 -12.38
C HIS A 204 52.17 -9.73 -12.98
N LYS A 205 50.87 -9.78 -13.14
CA LYS A 205 50.16 -10.92 -13.77
C LYS A 205 49.60 -10.65 -15.19
N LEU A 206 49.85 -9.48 -15.74
CA LEU A 206 49.41 -9.16 -17.10
C LEU A 206 50.43 -9.54 -18.20
N GLU A 207 51.63 -9.97 -17.82
CA GLU A 207 52.67 -10.43 -18.78
C GLU A 207 52.66 -11.96 -19.02
N GLU A 208 51.75 -12.71 -18.42
CA GLU A 208 51.64 -14.18 -18.55
C GLU A 208 50.40 -14.63 -19.36
N ILE A 209 49.81 -13.77 -20.20
CA ILE A 209 48.72 -14.18 -21.12
C ILE A 209 49.13 -13.98 -22.54
#